data_e101c88566db43504cb0e38f2a52b560
#
_entry.id   e101c88566db43504cb0e38f2a52b560
#
_cell.length_a   1.000
_cell.length_b   1.000
_cell.length_c   1.000
_cell.angle_alpha   90.00
_cell.angle_beta   90.00
_cell.angle_gamma   90.00
#
_symmetry.space_group_name_H-M   'P 1'
#
loop_
_entity.id
_entity.type
_entity.pdbx_description
1 polymer ?
#
loop_
_entity_poly.entity_id
_entity_poly.type
_entity_poly.pdbx_seq_one_letter_code
_entity_poly.pdbx_strand_id
1 'polypeptide(L)'
;GAQIIDLMMLVIDVTKGMQTQSAECLVIGQIACQKMVVVLNKIDLLPEGKRQSAIEKMTKKMQKTLENTKFSGCPIVAVAAKPGGPEAPESENPLGVSELIEVLKSQAYLPSRDPSGHFLMAVDHCFSIKGQGTVMTGTILSGSVSLGDNVEIPALKVTKKVKSMQMFHTPVTYAMQGDRVGVCVTQFDPKLLERGLICTPDSLHTIHAAIISLKKIQYFRGALQTKAKFHITVGHETVMGRVMFFSPAPADFNEEIKENVFDFEKDYLYQEEYLSKDLASSEENKENDQAGGVQLPKQQWALLEFEKPVTCPKLCLVIGSKLDTDIHANTCRLAFHGVLLQGMEDKNYTETFLPKLKVYKQKHKEGQVERVMDDYSVIGRSLFKKETNIQIFVGLKVKLSTGEDGIIDGGFGQSGKFKIRIP
;
A
#
# COMPACT_ATOMS: atom_id res chain seq x y z
N GLY A 1 -11.44 -3.23 7.18
CA GLY A 1 -11.68 -4.67 6.97
C GLY A 1 -10.43 -5.46 6.60
N ALA A 2 -9.51 -4.92 5.81
CA ALA A 2 -8.36 -5.67 5.27
C ALA A 2 -7.45 -6.31 6.34
N GLN A 3 -7.38 -5.76 7.54
CA GLN A 3 -6.49 -6.26 8.60
C GLN A 3 -7.10 -7.34 9.49
N ILE A 4 -8.38 -7.66 9.31
CA ILE A 4 -9.15 -8.54 10.22
C ILE A 4 -9.74 -9.78 9.51
N ILE A 5 -9.39 -10.02 8.26
CA ILE A 5 -9.94 -11.12 7.47
C ILE A 5 -8.90 -12.21 7.21
N ASP A 6 -9.29 -13.46 7.37
CA ASP A 6 -8.48 -14.63 7.08
C ASP A 6 -8.90 -15.32 5.78
N LEU A 7 -10.21 -15.36 5.54
CA LEU A 7 -10.85 -15.92 4.36
C LEU A 7 -11.81 -14.90 3.76
N MET A 8 -11.66 -14.61 2.47
CA MET A 8 -12.54 -13.68 1.75
C MET A 8 -13.61 -14.44 0.96
N MET A 9 -14.86 -14.03 1.09
CA MET A 9 -15.89 -14.32 0.11
C MET A 9 -16.02 -13.14 -0.85
N LEU A 10 -15.67 -13.34 -2.11
CA LEU A 10 -15.89 -12.35 -3.16
C LEU A 10 -17.24 -12.62 -3.82
N VAL A 11 -18.23 -11.81 -3.47
CA VAL A 11 -19.60 -11.96 -3.97
C VAL A 11 -19.79 -11.14 -5.24
N ILE A 12 -20.15 -11.81 -6.32
CA ILE A 12 -20.33 -11.25 -7.66
C ILE A 12 -21.80 -11.42 -8.07
N ASP A 13 -22.43 -10.36 -8.53
CA ASP A 13 -23.72 -10.44 -9.22
C ASP A 13 -23.49 -11.11 -10.59
N VAL A 14 -24.07 -12.31 -10.76
CA VAL A 14 -23.87 -13.11 -11.97
C VAL A 14 -24.36 -12.42 -13.24
N THR A 15 -25.29 -11.48 -13.13
CA THR A 15 -25.84 -10.73 -14.27
C THR A 15 -24.92 -9.60 -14.72
N LYS A 16 -24.07 -9.09 -13.82
CA LYS A 16 -23.19 -7.94 -14.05
C LYS A 16 -21.72 -8.34 -14.22
N GLY A 17 -21.29 -9.41 -13.54
CA GLY A 17 -19.90 -9.83 -13.49
C GLY A 17 -19.04 -8.90 -12.61
N MET A 18 -17.74 -8.86 -12.91
CA MET A 18 -16.78 -8.03 -12.19
C MET A 18 -17.07 -6.55 -12.37
N GLN A 19 -17.28 -5.85 -11.26
CA GLN A 19 -17.42 -4.40 -11.19
C GLN A 19 -16.12 -3.78 -10.64
N THR A 20 -15.99 -2.47 -10.70
CA THR A 20 -14.83 -1.74 -10.16
C THR A 20 -14.59 -2.08 -8.68
N GLN A 21 -15.63 -2.08 -7.86
CA GLN A 21 -15.53 -2.46 -6.44
C GLN A 21 -15.10 -3.91 -6.25
N SER A 22 -15.58 -4.84 -7.09
CA SER A 22 -15.17 -6.25 -7.04
C SER A 22 -13.69 -6.39 -7.33
N ALA A 23 -13.17 -5.67 -8.33
CA ALA A 23 -11.75 -5.65 -8.66
C ALA A 23 -10.90 -5.07 -7.52
N GLU A 24 -11.35 -3.99 -6.89
CA GLU A 24 -10.68 -3.40 -5.73
C GLU A 24 -10.68 -4.35 -4.53
N CYS A 25 -11.79 -5.04 -4.27
CA CYS A 25 -11.86 -6.09 -3.24
C CYS A 25 -10.90 -7.25 -3.52
N LEU A 26 -10.77 -7.66 -4.79
CA LEU A 26 -9.80 -8.68 -5.19
C LEU A 26 -8.36 -8.24 -4.92
N VAL A 27 -8.01 -7.00 -5.23
CA VAL A 27 -6.69 -6.42 -4.92
C VAL A 27 -6.43 -6.43 -3.41
N ILE A 28 -7.39 -5.97 -2.61
CA ILE A 28 -7.28 -5.97 -1.15
C ILE A 28 -7.14 -7.40 -0.62
N GLY A 29 -7.88 -8.34 -1.17
CA GLY A 29 -7.79 -9.76 -0.83
C GLY A 29 -6.40 -10.35 -1.09
N GLN A 30 -5.80 -10.01 -2.24
CA GLN A 30 -4.43 -10.43 -2.55
C GLN A 30 -3.40 -9.90 -1.55
N ILE A 31 -3.62 -8.71 -1.01
CA ILE A 31 -2.73 -8.11 0.00
C ILE A 31 -2.95 -8.75 1.38
N ALA A 32 -4.20 -8.97 1.77
CA ALA A 32 -4.58 -9.23 3.16
C ALA A 32 -5.01 -10.67 3.47
N CYS A 33 -5.46 -11.43 2.47
CA CYS A 33 -6.01 -12.78 2.66
C CYS A 33 -5.14 -13.87 2.06
N GLN A 34 -5.22 -15.07 2.66
CA GLN A 34 -4.55 -16.26 2.14
C GLN A 34 -5.48 -17.11 1.27
N LYS A 35 -6.77 -17.09 1.56
CA LYS A 35 -7.78 -17.90 0.86
C LYS A 35 -8.98 -17.07 0.44
N MET A 36 -9.59 -17.48 -0.67
CA MET A 36 -10.78 -16.83 -1.20
C MET A 36 -11.76 -17.87 -1.74
N VAL A 37 -13.05 -17.56 -1.61
CA VAL A 37 -14.14 -18.24 -2.30
C VAL A 37 -14.90 -17.22 -3.11
N VAL A 38 -15.13 -17.50 -4.40
CA VAL A 38 -15.97 -16.66 -5.26
C VAL A 38 -17.42 -17.16 -5.18
N VAL A 39 -18.33 -16.24 -4.93
CA VAL A 39 -19.76 -16.53 -4.86
C VAL A 39 -20.47 -15.79 -5.99
N LEU A 40 -20.99 -16.53 -6.95
CA LEU A 40 -21.83 -16.00 -8.03
C LEU A 40 -23.27 -15.96 -7.54
N ASN A 41 -23.71 -14.80 -7.10
CA ASN A 41 -25.04 -14.60 -6.52
C ASN A 41 -26.08 -14.17 -7.55
N LYS A 42 -27.33 -14.29 -7.20
CA LYS A 42 -28.51 -13.90 -7.99
C LYS A 42 -28.74 -14.77 -9.25
N ILE A 43 -28.44 -16.05 -9.16
CA ILE A 43 -28.68 -16.97 -10.28
C ILE A 43 -30.18 -17.12 -10.62
N ASP A 44 -31.07 -16.77 -9.69
CA ASP A 44 -32.53 -16.70 -9.91
C ASP A 44 -32.92 -15.69 -11.00
N LEU A 45 -32.12 -14.65 -11.22
CA LEU A 45 -32.34 -13.65 -12.26
C LEU A 45 -31.97 -14.12 -13.67
N LEU A 46 -31.29 -15.27 -13.78
CA LEU A 46 -30.94 -15.84 -15.08
C LEU A 46 -32.13 -16.59 -15.67
N PRO A 47 -32.34 -16.52 -17.01
CA PRO A 47 -33.40 -17.29 -17.69
C PRO A 47 -33.24 -18.78 -17.43
N GLU A 48 -34.31 -19.47 -17.01
CA GLU A 48 -34.26 -20.90 -16.64
C GLU A 48 -33.57 -21.79 -17.65
N GLY A 49 -33.92 -21.67 -18.93
CA GLY A 49 -33.37 -22.49 -19.98
C GLY A 49 -31.87 -22.22 -20.31
N LYS A 50 -31.32 -21.12 -19.83
CA LYS A 50 -29.92 -20.72 -20.07
C LYS A 50 -29.11 -20.56 -18.78
N ARG A 51 -29.71 -20.83 -17.63
CA ARG A 51 -29.11 -20.61 -16.30
C ARG A 51 -27.79 -21.34 -16.17
N GLN A 52 -27.76 -22.64 -16.41
CA GLN A 52 -26.56 -23.45 -16.28
C GLN A 52 -25.45 -22.99 -17.22
N SER A 53 -25.77 -22.72 -18.50
CA SER A 53 -24.80 -22.22 -19.48
C SER A 53 -24.23 -20.85 -19.07
N ALA A 54 -25.06 -19.95 -18.54
CA ALA A 54 -24.62 -18.64 -18.07
C ALA A 54 -23.70 -18.74 -16.83
N ILE A 55 -24.01 -19.64 -15.90
CA ILE A 55 -23.16 -19.92 -14.73
C ILE A 55 -21.81 -20.47 -15.17
N GLU A 56 -21.76 -21.44 -16.07
CA GLU A 56 -20.52 -22.01 -16.59
C GLU A 56 -19.66 -20.97 -17.32
N LYS A 57 -20.28 -20.11 -18.11
CA LYS A 57 -19.58 -19.02 -18.80
C LYS A 57 -18.96 -18.02 -17.82
N MET A 58 -19.72 -17.62 -16.79
CA MET A 58 -19.23 -16.71 -15.76
C MET A 58 -18.13 -17.36 -14.92
N THR A 59 -18.26 -18.64 -14.58
CA THR A 59 -17.24 -19.43 -13.87
C THR A 59 -15.92 -19.44 -14.63
N LYS A 60 -15.94 -19.73 -15.93
CA LYS A 60 -14.75 -19.71 -16.78
C LYS A 60 -14.13 -18.31 -16.86
N LYS A 61 -14.96 -17.27 -16.95
CA LYS A 61 -14.49 -15.88 -16.96
C LYS A 61 -13.78 -15.52 -15.64
N MET A 62 -14.36 -15.94 -14.51
CA MET A 62 -13.74 -15.71 -13.20
C MET A 62 -12.44 -16.51 -13.03
N GLN A 63 -12.41 -17.77 -13.46
CA GLN A 63 -11.18 -18.57 -13.44
C GLN A 63 -10.05 -17.90 -14.22
N LYS A 64 -10.36 -17.37 -15.42
CA LYS A 64 -9.39 -16.63 -16.23
C LYS A 64 -8.92 -15.33 -15.53
N THR A 65 -9.84 -14.60 -14.92
CA THR A 65 -9.50 -13.38 -14.16
C THR A 65 -8.55 -13.68 -13.01
N LEU A 66 -8.71 -14.82 -12.35
CA LEU A 66 -7.92 -15.20 -11.17
C LEU A 66 -6.64 -15.98 -11.51
N GLU A 67 -6.42 -16.35 -12.76
CA GLU A 67 -5.33 -17.24 -13.20
C GLU A 67 -3.95 -16.75 -12.75
N ASN A 68 -3.71 -15.44 -12.84
CA ASN A 68 -2.42 -14.82 -12.48
C ASN A 68 -2.41 -14.22 -11.06
N THR A 69 -3.34 -14.61 -10.22
CA THR A 69 -3.42 -14.20 -8.82
C THR A 69 -3.08 -15.35 -7.89
N LYS A 70 -2.80 -15.07 -6.63
CA LYS A 70 -2.60 -16.12 -5.63
C LYS A 70 -3.85 -16.97 -5.36
N PHE A 71 -5.01 -16.55 -5.87
CA PHE A 71 -6.28 -17.26 -5.74
C PHE A 71 -6.63 -18.14 -6.97
N SER A 72 -5.66 -18.38 -7.84
CA SER A 72 -5.84 -19.29 -8.96
C SER A 72 -6.34 -20.65 -8.46
N GLY A 73 -7.39 -21.17 -9.10
CA GLY A 73 -8.01 -22.45 -8.71
C GLY A 73 -8.89 -22.40 -7.45
N CYS A 74 -9.19 -21.23 -6.89
CA CYS A 74 -10.10 -21.15 -5.76
C CYS A 74 -11.53 -21.60 -6.11
N PRO A 75 -12.32 -22.08 -5.12
CA PRO A 75 -13.70 -22.48 -5.35
C PRO A 75 -14.58 -21.34 -5.86
N ILE A 76 -15.46 -21.65 -6.79
CA ILE A 76 -16.48 -20.73 -7.33
C ILE A 76 -17.83 -21.42 -7.16
N VAL A 77 -18.75 -20.82 -6.40
CA VAL A 77 -20.06 -21.38 -6.07
C VAL A 77 -21.15 -20.45 -6.58
N ALA A 78 -22.14 -21.02 -7.24
CA ALA A 78 -23.30 -20.28 -7.75
C ALA A 78 -24.47 -20.39 -6.75
N VAL A 79 -25.03 -19.25 -6.36
CA VAL A 79 -26.11 -19.17 -5.37
C VAL A 79 -27.19 -18.15 -5.76
N ALA A 80 -28.37 -18.34 -5.20
CA ALA A 80 -29.35 -17.28 -5.00
C ALA A 80 -29.62 -17.20 -3.50
N ALA A 81 -28.95 -16.29 -2.81
CA ALA A 81 -29.03 -16.19 -1.35
C ALA A 81 -30.43 -15.79 -0.88
N LYS A 82 -31.10 -14.92 -1.62
CA LYS A 82 -32.51 -14.56 -1.42
C LYS A 82 -33.20 -14.41 -2.77
N PRO A 83 -33.79 -15.51 -3.30
CA PRO A 83 -34.54 -15.48 -4.55
C PRO A 83 -35.64 -14.43 -4.52
N GLY A 84 -35.80 -13.66 -5.61
CA GLY A 84 -36.75 -12.57 -5.69
C GLY A 84 -36.34 -11.26 -5.04
N GLY A 85 -35.19 -11.22 -4.38
CA GLY A 85 -34.61 -10.00 -3.80
C GLY A 85 -35.08 -9.65 -2.39
N PRO A 86 -34.74 -8.44 -1.88
CA PRO A 86 -35.01 -8.03 -0.50
C PRO A 86 -36.49 -8.04 -0.10
N GLU A 87 -37.35 -7.72 -1.04
CA GLU A 87 -38.81 -7.63 -0.85
C GLU A 87 -39.52 -8.98 -1.00
N ALA A 88 -38.78 -10.05 -1.34
CA ALA A 88 -39.36 -11.37 -1.53
C ALA A 88 -39.82 -11.97 -0.18
N PRO A 89 -40.88 -12.81 -0.15
CA PRO A 89 -41.30 -13.50 1.05
C PRO A 89 -40.22 -14.38 1.64
N GLU A 90 -40.17 -14.50 2.97
CA GLU A 90 -39.18 -15.36 3.66
C GLU A 90 -39.36 -16.85 3.37
N SER A 91 -40.47 -17.22 2.75
CA SER A 91 -40.81 -18.60 2.35
C SER A 91 -40.01 -19.10 1.13
N GLU A 92 -39.36 -18.24 0.42
CA GLU A 92 -38.52 -18.63 -0.73
C GLU A 92 -37.20 -19.26 -0.23
N ASN A 93 -36.97 -20.50 -0.63
CA ASN A 93 -35.74 -21.22 -0.25
C ASN A 93 -34.54 -20.73 -1.02
N PRO A 94 -33.42 -20.44 -0.35
CA PRO A 94 -32.17 -20.11 -1.01
C PRO A 94 -31.69 -21.25 -1.90
N LEU A 95 -31.03 -20.89 -3.01
CA LEU A 95 -30.42 -21.86 -3.94
C LEU A 95 -28.89 -21.88 -3.73
N GLY A 96 -28.31 -23.08 -3.67
CA GLY A 96 -26.87 -23.28 -3.63
C GLY A 96 -26.17 -22.87 -2.32
N VAL A 97 -26.91 -22.39 -1.31
CA VAL A 97 -26.34 -21.93 -0.03
C VAL A 97 -25.77 -23.11 0.77
N SER A 98 -26.43 -24.27 0.75
CA SER A 98 -25.91 -25.48 1.41
C SER A 98 -24.57 -25.91 0.83
N GLU A 99 -24.40 -25.86 -0.50
CA GLU A 99 -23.13 -26.13 -1.17
C GLU A 99 -22.07 -25.11 -0.78
N LEU A 100 -22.41 -23.82 -0.74
CA LEU A 100 -21.52 -22.77 -0.28
C LEU A 100 -21.03 -23.03 1.15
N ILE A 101 -21.90 -23.44 2.06
CA ILE A 101 -21.54 -23.77 3.44
C ILE A 101 -20.52 -24.93 3.47
N GLU A 102 -20.74 -25.98 2.69
CA GLU A 102 -19.80 -27.11 2.61
C GLU A 102 -18.45 -26.67 2.02
N VAL A 103 -18.44 -25.81 1.01
CA VAL A 103 -17.20 -25.24 0.46
C VAL A 103 -16.48 -24.39 1.51
N LEU A 104 -17.19 -23.54 2.25
CA LEU A 104 -16.61 -22.74 3.33
C LEU A 104 -16.00 -23.61 4.43
N LYS A 105 -16.68 -24.70 4.83
CA LYS A 105 -16.12 -25.67 5.78
C LYS A 105 -14.82 -26.29 5.27
N SER A 106 -14.75 -26.64 3.99
CA SER A 106 -13.54 -27.23 3.39
C SER A 106 -12.39 -26.24 3.28
N GLN A 107 -12.68 -24.95 3.13
CA GLN A 107 -11.67 -23.89 3.02
C GLN A 107 -11.27 -23.28 4.37
N ALA A 108 -12.09 -23.47 5.41
CA ALA A 108 -11.79 -22.97 6.75
C ALA A 108 -10.51 -23.61 7.29
N TYR A 109 -9.68 -22.80 7.92
CA TYR A 109 -8.42 -23.24 8.52
C TYR A 109 -8.18 -22.46 9.82
N LEU A 110 -7.31 -22.98 10.67
CA LEU A 110 -6.85 -22.28 11.86
C LEU A 110 -5.62 -21.46 11.48
N PRO A 111 -5.72 -20.11 11.45
CA PRO A 111 -4.56 -19.28 11.20
C PRO A 111 -3.53 -19.45 12.32
N SER A 112 -2.24 -19.37 11.96
CA SER A 112 -1.19 -19.23 12.97
C SER A 112 -1.33 -17.90 13.68
N ARG A 113 -1.34 -17.90 15.01
CA ARG A 113 -1.55 -16.72 15.83
C ARG A 113 -0.42 -16.58 16.84
N ASP A 114 0.04 -15.35 17.01
CA ASP A 114 1.11 -14.99 17.93
C ASP A 114 0.53 -14.07 19.04
N PRO A 115 0.47 -14.55 20.30
CA PRO A 115 0.00 -13.73 21.42
C PRO A 115 1.09 -12.79 21.95
N SER A 116 2.31 -12.87 21.45
CA SER A 116 3.41 -12.02 21.90
C SER A 116 3.31 -10.60 21.37
N GLY A 117 4.04 -9.70 21.99
CA GLY A 117 4.06 -8.30 21.62
C GLY A 117 2.95 -7.47 22.26
N HIS A 118 2.87 -6.22 21.82
CA HIS A 118 1.89 -5.28 22.35
C HIS A 118 0.49 -5.63 21.90
N PHE A 119 -0.46 -5.53 22.83
CA PHE A 119 -1.89 -5.65 22.55
C PHE A 119 -2.35 -4.50 21.66
N LEU A 120 -3.06 -4.86 20.61
CA LEU A 120 -3.72 -3.93 19.70
C LEU A 120 -5.06 -4.53 19.25
N MET A 121 -6.14 -3.79 19.43
CA MET A 121 -7.48 -4.19 19.03
C MET A 121 -8.13 -3.12 18.16
N ALA A 122 -8.71 -3.53 17.06
CA ALA A 122 -9.57 -2.73 16.22
C ALA A 122 -11.00 -2.72 16.77
N VAL A 123 -11.47 -1.55 17.19
CA VAL A 123 -12.83 -1.36 17.71
C VAL A 123 -13.78 -1.01 16.56
N ASP A 124 -14.85 -1.76 16.42
CA ASP A 124 -15.87 -1.53 15.40
C ASP A 124 -17.19 -0.99 15.99
N HIS A 125 -17.50 -1.32 17.24
CA HIS A 125 -18.65 -0.79 17.97
C HIS A 125 -18.28 -0.43 19.40
N CYS A 126 -18.89 0.64 19.89
CA CYS A 126 -18.72 1.11 21.26
C CYS A 126 -20.09 1.49 21.81
N PHE A 127 -20.45 0.95 22.97
CA PHE A 127 -21.74 1.22 23.62
C PHE A 127 -21.66 1.11 25.13
N SER A 128 -22.55 1.81 25.82
CA SER A 128 -22.62 1.77 27.28
C SER A 128 -23.66 0.74 27.75
N ILE A 129 -23.29 0.01 28.80
CA ILE A 129 -24.22 -0.85 29.54
C ILE A 129 -24.41 -0.22 30.92
N LYS A 130 -25.69 0.13 31.23
CA LYS A 130 -26.05 0.75 32.49
C LYS A 130 -25.58 -0.10 33.68
N GLY A 131 -24.83 0.51 34.60
CA GLY A 131 -24.30 -0.15 35.80
C GLY A 131 -23.06 -1.03 35.57
N GLN A 132 -22.63 -1.24 34.35
CA GLN A 132 -21.44 -2.06 34.03
C GLN A 132 -20.26 -1.25 33.51
N GLY A 133 -20.48 -0.34 32.60
CA GLY A 133 -19.44 0.47 32.00
C GLY A 133 -19.62 0.63 30.49
N THR A 134 -18.54 0.92 29.80
CA THR A 134 -18.52 1.03 28.32
C THR A 134 -17.88 -0.21 27.74
N VAL A 135 -18.54 -0.80 26.75
CA VAL A 135 -18.07 -2.00 26.03
C VAL A 135 -17.59 -1.59 24.65
N MET A 136 -16.41 -2.05 24.31
CA MET A 136 -15.79 -1.92 22.99
C MET A 136 -15.71 -3.32 22.37
N THR A 137 -16.36 -3.52 21.23
CA THR A 137 -16.28 -4.78 20.49
C THR A 137 -15.38 -4.63 19.28
N GLY A 138 -14.67 -5.69 18.97
CA GLY A 138 -13.77 -5.67 17.82
C GLY A 138 -12.91 -6.92 17.71
N THR A 139 -11.85 -6.80 16.91
CA THR A 139 -10.90 -7.89 16.64
C THR A 139 -9.51 -7.51 17.14
N ILE A 140 -8.86 -8.42 17.84
CA ILE A 140 -7.47 -8.26 18.29
C ILE A 140 -6.55 -8.47 17.10
N LEU A 141 -5.73 -7.47 16.79
CA LEU A 141 -4.80 -7.46 15.67
C LEU A 141 -3.41 -8.00 16.07
N SER A 142 -3.00 -7.78 17.31
CA SER A 142 -1.73 -8.27 17.84
C SER A 142 -1.75 -8.43 19.35
N GLY A 143 -0.85 -9.24 19.87
CA GLY A 143 -0.68 -9.44 21.30
C GLY A 143 -1.85 -10.16 21.95
N SER A 144 -2.00 -9.92 23.23
CA SER A 144 -3.05 -10.52 24.07
C SER A 144 -3.50 -9.54 25.17
N VAL A 145 -4.68 -9.82 25.72
CA VAL A 145 -5.27 -9.04 26.84
C VAL A 145 -5.89 -9.98 27.84
N SER A 146 -5.74 -9.66 29.12
CA SER A 146 -6.32 -10.38 30.25
C SER A 146 -7.16 -9.45 31.11
N LEU A 147 -8.05 -10.03 31.91
CA LEU A 147 -8.79 -9.27 32.94
C LEU A 147 -7.82 -8.54 33.87
N GLY A 148 -8.15 -7.30 34.14
CA GLY A 148 -7.36 -6.45 35.01
C GLY A 148 -6.21 -5.72 34.31
N ASP A 149 -5.90 -6.03 33.05
CA ASP A 149 -4.91 -5.28 32.27
C ASP A 149 -5.35 -3.84 32.05
N ASN A 150 -4.37 -2.95 31.98
CA ASN A 150 -4.58 -1.57 31.55
C ASN A 150 -4.52 -1.50 30.02
N VAL A 151 -5.49 -0.83 29.44
CA VAL A 151 -5.54 -0.56 28.00
C VAL A 151 -5.65 0.95 27.77
N GLU A 152 -4.97 1.45 26.76
CA GLU A 152 -5.05 2.84 26.32
C GLU A 152 -6.05 2.96 25.17
N ILE A 153 -6.82 4.04 25.22
CA ILE A 153 -7.65 4.52 24.13
C ILE A 153 -6.96 5.76 23.55
N PRO A 154 -6.10 5.63 22.50
CA PRO A 154 -5.26 6.74 22.04
C PRO A 154 -6.07 7.95 21.60
N ALA A 155 -7.21 7.75 20.98
CA ALA A 155 -8.09 8.84 20.52
C ALA A 155 -8.59 9.75 21.66
N LEU A 156 -8.74 9.19 22.86
CA LEU A 156 -9.19 9.92 24.06
C LEU A 156 -8.06 10.26 25.01
N LYS A 157 -6.85 9.76 24.74
CA LYS A 157 -5.66 9.92 25.62
C LYS A 157 -5.92 9.46 27.05
N VAL A 158 -6.67 8.37 27.21
CA VAL A 158 -7.01 7.79 28.53
C VAL A 158 -6.58 6.32 28.60
N THR A 159 -6.23 5.90 29.82
CA THR A 159 -5.96 4.51 30.16
C THR A 159 -7.09 3.99 31.03
N LYS A 160 -7.62 2.81 30.69
CA LYS A 160 -8.71 2.16 31.39
C LYS A 160 -8.32 0.74 31.78
N LYS A 161 -8.86 0.26 32.89
CA LYS A 161 -8.69 -1.12 33.34
C LYS A 161 -9.76 -2.01 32.74
N VAL A 162 -9.38 -3.19 32.23
CA VAL A 162 -10.29 -4.19 31.72
C VAL A 162 -11.06 -4.82 32.89
N LYS A 163 -12.36 -4.59 32.94
CA LYS A 163 -13.26 -5.10 34.00
C LYS A 163 -13.80 -6.48 33.66
N SER A 164 -14.19 -6.69 32.44
CA SER A 164 -14.73 -7.97 31.94
C SER A 164 -14.53 -8.08 30.44
N MET A 165 -14.57 -9.31 29.96
CA MET A 165 -14.52 -9.62 28.53
C MET A 165 -15.51 -10.72 28.19
N GLN A 166 -16.02 -10.68 26.96
CA GLN A 166 -16.87 -11.72 26.40
C GLN A 166 -16.50 -12.04 24.97
N MET A 167 -16.57 -13.31 24.61
CA MET A 167 -16.49 -13.79 23.24
C MET A 167 -17.79 -14.57 22.95
N PHE A 168 -18.54 -14.14 21.93
CA PHE A 168 -19.82 -14.76 21.54
C PHE A 168 -20.77 -14.97 22.73
N HIS A 169 -20.93 -13.91 23.54
CA HIS A 169 -21.72 -13.88 24.77
C HIS A 169 -21.22 -14.79 25.92
N THR A 170 -20.06 -15.41 25.78
CA THR A 170 -19.45 -16.23 26.84
C THR A 170 -18.35 -15.40 27.53
N PRO A 171 -18.39 -15.27 28.86
CA PRO A 171 -17.34 -14.62 29.63
C PRO A 171 -16.01 -15.31 29.44
N VAL A 172 -14.94 -14.52 29.22
CA VAL A 172 -13.55 -14.97 29.08
C VAL A 172 -12.62 -14.13 29.94
N THR A 173 -11.50 -14.72 30.35
CA THR A 173 -10.48 -14.04 31.16
C THR A 173 -9.27 -13.63 30.36
N TYR A 174 -9.16 -14.15 29.13
CA TYR A 174 -8.02 -13.96 28.23
C TYR A 174 -8.50 -13.96 26.78
N ALA A 175 -7.87 -13.13 25.96
CA ALA A 175 -8.08 -13.11 24.51
C ALA A 175 -6.78 -12.72 23.80
N MET A 176 -6.59 -13.18 22.57
CA MET A 176 -5.36 -12.96 21.82
C MET A 176 -5.61 -12.61 20.36
N GLN A 177 -4.53 -12.34 19.63
CA GLN A 177 -4.55 -12.05 18.20
C GLN A 177 -5.54 -12.92 17.44
N GLY A 178 -6.38 -12.30 16.66
CA GLY A 178 -7.43 -12.92 15.84
C GLY A 178 -8.74 -13.15 16.55
N ASP A 179 -8.81 -13.06 17.87
CA ASP A 179 -10.06 -13.21 18.61
C ASP A 179 -10.97 -11.99 18.40
N ARG A 180 -12.26 -12.28 18.28
CA ARG A 180 -13.29 -11.26 18.31
C ARG A 180 -13.85 -11.18 19.71
N VAL A 181 -13.74 -10.02 20.34
CA VAL A 181 -14.01 -9.86 21.78
C VAL A 181 -14.73 -8.54 22.06
N GLY A 182 -15.55 -8.55 23.09
CA GLY A 182 -16.09 -7.37 23.75
C GLY A 182 -15.32 -7.09 25.03
N VAL A 183 -14.70 -5.93 25.13
CA VAL A 183 -13.92 -5.48 26.31
C VAL A 183 -14.71 -4.41 27.04
N CYS A 184 -15.03 -4.67 28.32
CA CYS A 184 -15.71 -3.73 29.19
C CYS A 184 -14.69 -2.99 30.07
N VAL A 185 -14.80 -1.69 30.09
CA VAL A 185 -13.99 -0.79 30.94
C VAL A 185 -14.89 0.14 31.74
N THR A 186 -14.31 0.95 32.61
CA THR A 186 -15.06 2.00 33.32
C THR A 186 -15.72 2.95 32.33
N GLN A 187 -16.88 3.45 32.69
CA GLN A 187 -17.73 4.25 31.80
C GLN A 187 -17.03 5.47 31.22
N PHE A 188 -17.19 5.63 29.93
CA PHE A 188 -16.94 6.85 29.17
C PHE A 188 -18.03 7.02 28.11
N ASP A 189 -18.14 8.20 27.50
CA ASP A 189 -19.12 8.45 26.47
C ASP A 189 -18.75 7.65 25.18
N PRO A 190 -19.55 6.64 24.79
CA PRO A 190 -19.24 5.80 23.62
C PRO A 190 -19.22 6.58 22.32
N LYS A 191 -19.88 7.74 22.24
CA LYS A 191 -19.85 8.60 21.03
C LYS A 191 -18.45 9.20 20.77
N LEU A 192 -17.59 9.23 21.78
CA LEU A 192 -16.21 9.71 21.63
C LEU A 192 -15.32 8.67 20.92
N LEU A 193 -15.74 7.40 20.87
CA LEU A 193 -15.00 6.33 20.21
C LEU A 193 -15.98 5.46 19.41
N GLU A 194 -16.48 5.97 18.29
CA GLU A 194 -17.37 5.19 17.43
C GLU A 194 -16.64 4.02 16.76
N ARG A 195 -15.43 4.29 16.26
CA ARG A 195 -14.47 3.32 15.72
C ARG A 195 -13.06 3.78 16.06
N GLY A 196 -12.14 2.86 16.29
CA GLY A 196 -10.78 3.25 16.61
C GLY A 196 -9.91 2.08 17.06
N LEU A 197 -8.90 2.41 17.83
CA LEU A 197 -7.94 1.45 18.36
C LEU A 197 -7.92 1.51 19.88
N ILE A 198 -7.70 0.36 20.50
CA ILE A 198 -7.25 0.24 21.89
C ILE A 198 -5.99 -0.61 21.92
N CYS A 199 -5.08 -0.31 22.83
CA CYS A 199 -3.76 -0.91 22.84
C CYS A 199 -3.13 -0.98 24.22
N THR A 200 -1.99 -1.64 24.31
CA THR A 200 -1.10 -1.53 25.47
C THR A 200 -0.72 -0.05 25.67
N PRO A 201 -0.75 0.49 26.90
CA PRO A 201 -0.36 1.88 27.15
C PRO A 201 1.01 2.21 26.57
N ASP A 202 1.12 3.40 25.97
CA ASP A 202 2.34 3.95 25.35
C ASP A 202 2.93 3.10 24.20
N SER A 203 2.16 2.21 23.59
CA SER A 203 2.63 1.33 22.52
C SER A 203 2.39 1.87 21.11
N LEU A 204 1.48 2.82 20.93
CA LEU A 204 1.23 3.49 19.67
C LEU A 204 1.75 4.92 19.69
N HIS A 205 2.24 5.35 18.53
CA HIS A 205 2.80 6.69 18.36
C HIS A 205 2.03 7.45 17.30
N THR A 206 1.89 8.76 17.52
CA THR A 206 1.30 9.66 16.53
C THR A 206 2.43 10.19 15.64
N ILE A 207 2.29 10.00 14.34
CA ILE A 207 3.31 10.34 13.34
C ILE A 207 2.79 11.37 12.34
N HIS A 208 3.69 12.24 11.88
CA HIS A 208 3.43 13.31 10.91
C HIS A 208 3.90 12.94 9.52
N ALA A 209 4.85 12.04 9.43
CA ALA A 209 5.41 11.52 8.19
C ALA A 209 5.91 10.09 8.41
N ALA A 210 6.15 9.37 7.33
CA ALA A 210 6.67 8.01 7.40
C ALA A 210 7.49 7.63 6.17
N ILE A 211 8.45 6.72 6.36
CA ILE A 211 9.09 5.99 5.29
C ILE A 211 8.39 4.64 5.15
N ILE A 212 7.96 4.33 3.95
CA ILE A 212 7.33 3.05 3.61
C ILE A 212 8.11 2.33 2.51
N SER A 213 8.13 1.01 2.57
CA SER A 213 8.36 0.17 1.39
C SER A 213 7.05 0.09 0.62
N LEU A 214 7.08 0.07 -0.70
CA LEU A 214 5.85 0.00 -1.47
C LEU A 214 6.01 -0.73 -2.80
N LYS A 215 4.85 -1.19 -3.28
CA LYS A 215 4.67 -1.71 -4.64
C LYS A 215 3.46 -1.04 -5.28
N LYS A 216 3.58 -0.70 -6.55
CA LYS A 216 2.45 -0.23 -7.35
C LYS A 216 1.44 -1.36 -7.52
N ILE A 217 0.17 -1.03 -7.44
CA ILE A 217 -0.92 -1.95 -7.75
C ILE A 217 -1.03 -2.07 -9.27
N GLN A 218 -0.95 -3.29 -9.77
CA GLN A 218 -0.90 -3.61 -11.20
C GLN A 218 -2.09 -3.04 -12.00
N TYR A 219 -3.26 -2.98 -11.38
CA TYR A 219 -4.49 -2.50 -12.03
C TYR A 219 -4.67 -0.98 -12.00
N PHE A 220 -3.81 -0.28 -11.29
CA PHE A 220 -3.84 1.18 -11.29
C PHE A 220 -3.26 1.72 -12.60
N ARG A 221 -4.11 2.39 -13.37
CA ARG A 221 -3.72 3.06 -14.61
C ARG A 221 -3.22 4.46 -14.31
N GLY A 222 -1.99 4.73 -14.68
CA GLY A 222 -1.36 6.02 -14.48
C GLY A 222 -0.02 5.91 -13.76
N ALA A 223 0.74 6.99 -13.80
CA ALA A 223 2.02 7.10 -13.14
C ALA A 223 1.83 7.45 -11.65
N LEU A 224 2.68 6.91 -10.80
CA LEU A 224 2.82 7.35 -9.42
C LEU A 224 3.90 8.42 -9.37
N GLN A 225 3.49 9.69 -9.38
CA GLN A 225 4.40 10.82 -9.44
C GLN A 225 4.76 11.36 -8.07
N THR A 226 6.02 11.71 -7.89
CA THR A 226 6.49 12.43 -6.71
C THR A 226 5.80 13.79 -6.62
N LYS A 227 5.49 14.23 -5.39
CA LYS A 227 4.68 15.39 -5.00
C LYS A 227 3.18 15.24 -5.25
N ALA A 228 2.73 14.14 -5.84
CA ALA A 228 1.30 13.87 -5.94
C ALA A 228 0.70 13.60 -4.56
N LYS A 229 -0.57 13.95 -4.42
CA LYS A 229 -1.37 13.65 -3.23
C LYS A 229 -2.20 12.39 -3.45
N PHE A 230 -2.26 11.56 -2.42
CA PHE A 230 -3.06 10.36 -2.37
C PHE A 230 -3.87 10.32 -1.09
N HIS A 231 -4.97 9.59 -1.12
CA HIS A 231 -5.63 9.12 0.10
C HIS A 231 -4.80 7.98 0.67
N ILE A 232 -4.23 8.17 1.85
CA ILE A 232 -3.38 7.19 2.52
C ILE A 232 -4.16 6.54 3.64
N THR A 233 -4.39 5.24 3.52
CA THR A 233 -4.99 4.43 4.57
C THR A 233 -3.88 3.78 5.38
N VAL A 234 -3.80 4.14 6.65
CA VAL A 234 -2.84 3.61 7.62
C VAL A 234 -3.62 3.15 8.84
N GLY A 235 -3.57 1.86 9.13
CA GLY A 235 -4.40 1.31 10.21
C GLY A 235 -5.90 1.52 9.93
N HIS A 236 -6.58 2.29 10.79
CA HIS A 236 -8.01 2.61 10.65
C HIS A 236 -8.28 4.00 10.06
N GLU A 237 -7.24 4.79 9.86
CA GLU A 237 -7.38 6.17 9.41
C GLU A 237 -7.07 6.27 7.91
N THR A 238 -7.80 7.13 7.23
CA THR A 238 -7.50 7.56 5.87
C THR A 238 -7.30 9.07 5.89
N VAL A 239 -6.11 9.50 5.51
CA VAL A 239 -5.71 10.90 5.46
C VAL A 239 -5.10 11.23 4.11
N MET A 240 -5.14 12.51 3.72
CA MET A 240 -4.40 12.95 2.55
C MET A 240 -2.91 13.01 2.87
N GLY A 241 -2.09 12.56 1.94
CA GLY A 241 -0.64 12.60 2.06
C GLY A 241 0.04 12.90 0.74
N ARG A 242 1.19 13.56 0.84
CA ARG A 242 2.08 13.80 -0.29
C ARG A 242 3.16 12.73 -0.31
N VAL A 243 3.55 12.30 -1.48
CA VAL A 243 4.47 11.18 -1.66
C VAL A 243 5.74 11.63 -2.39
N MET A 244 6.89 11.19 -1.91
CA MET A 244 8.17 11.30 -2.64
C MET A 244 8.75 9.89 -2.82
N PHE A 245 8.92 9.46 -4.07
CA PHE A 245 9.48 8.14 -4.38
C PHE A 245 10.99 8.19 -4.46
N PHE A 246 11.62 7.11 -4.01
CA PHE A 246 13.05 6.89 -4.16
C PHE A 246 13.38 5.40 -4.22
N SER A 247 14.53 5.11 -4.81
CA SER A 247 15.02 3.76 -5.05
C SER A 247 16.42 3.57 -4.48
N PRO A 248 16.95 2.35 -4.46
CA PRO A 248 18.39 2.16 -4.24
C PRO A 248 19.19 2.93 -5.29
N ALA A 249 20.46 3.22 -4.99
CA ALA A 249 21.40 3.64 -6.01
C ALA A 249 21.51 2.55 -7.11
N PRO A 250 21.75 2.89 -8.39
CA PRO A 250 21.78 1.89 -9.47
C PRO A 250 22.73 0.72 -9.22
N ALA A 251 23.86 0.97 -8.57
CA ALA A 251 24.80 -0.08 -8.18
C ALA A 251 24.23 -1.10 -7.20
N ASP A 252 23.21 -0.72 -6.43
CA ASP A 252 22.64 -1.52 -5.34
C ASP A 252 21.30 -2.20 -5.73
N PHE A 253 20.87 -2.11 -6.99
CA PHE A 253 19.58 -2.67 -7.45
C PHE A 253 19.41 -4.16 -7.18
N ASN A 254 20.51 -4.90 -7.15
CA ASN A 254 20.52 -6.36 -6.95
C ASN A 254 20.86 -6.78 -5.52
N GLU A 255 21.15 -5.84 -4.62
CA GLU A 255 21.43 -6.18 -3.23
C GLU A 255 20.24 -6.82 -2.54
N GLU A 256 20.53 -7.75 -1.63
CA GLU A 256 19.52 -8.28 -0.72
C GLU A 256 19.10 -7.18 0.25
N ILE A 257 17.79 -6.97 0.34
CA ILE A 257 17.19 -5.97 1.21
C ILE A 257 16.60 -6.71 2.40
N LYS A 258 16.96 -6.28 3.60
CA LYS A 258 16.33 -6.78 4.83
C LYS A 258 14.88 -6.33 4.84
N GLU A 259 13.96 -7.27 4.93
CA GLU A 259 12.55 -6.97 5.08
C GLU A 259 12.29 -6.20 6.38
N ASN A 260 11.34 -5.29 6.33
CA ASN A 260 10.84 -4.53 7.48
C ASN A 260 11.86 -3.64 8.20
N VAL A 261 13.00 -3.37 7.61
CA VAL A 261 14.03 -2.47 8.15
C VAL A 261 14.47 -1.48 7.06
N PHE A 262 14.50 -0.20 7.41
CA PHE A 262 15.05 0.83 6.54
C PHE A 262 16.48 1.17 6.96
N ASP A 263 17.42 1.16 6.02
CA ASP A 263 18.82 1.46 6.27
C ASP A 263 19.12 2.94 6.00
N PHE A 264 19.33 3.73 7.06
CA PHE A 264 19.67 5.16 6.97
C PHE A 264 21.12 5.44 6.59
N GLU A 265 21.98 4.42 6.59
CA GLU A 265 23.40 4.61 6.24
C GLU A 265 23.65 4.61 4.73
N LYS A 266 22.71 4.09 3.95
CA LYS A 266 22.79 4.06 2.49
C LYS A 266 22.33 5.36 1.85
N ASP A 267 22.87 5.63 0.67
CA ASP A 267 22.41 6.69 -0.23
C ASP A 267 21.34 6.16 -1.17
N TYR A 268 20.26 6.92 -1.35
CA TYR A 268 19.12 6.56 -2.19
C TYR A 268 18.95 7.55 -3.33
N LEU A 269 18.44 7.07 -4.45
CA LEU A 269 18.20 7.88 -5.64
C LEU A 269 16.74 8.38 -5.65
N TYR A 270 16.58 9.70 -5.71
CA TYR A 270 15.29 10.34 -5.93
C TYR A 270 14.68 9.92 -7.26
N GLN A 271 13.39 9.59 -7.25
CA GLN A 271 12.63 9.26 -8.44
C GLN A 271 11.49 10.27 -8.62
N GLU A 272 11.38 10.81 -9.83
CA GLU A 272 10.24 11.69 -10.19
C GLU A 272 8.92 10.90 -10.19
N GLU A 273 9.00 9.59 -10.46
CA GLU A 273 7.89 8.66 -10.37
C GLU A 273 8.37 7.26 -9.98
N TYR A 274 7.44 6.45 -9.49
CA TYR A 274 7.72 5.05 -9.16
C TYR A 274 8.15 4.29 -10.42
N LEU A 275 9.27 3.58 -10.34
CA LEU A 275 9.82 2.81 -11.46
C LEU A 275 8.96 1.57 -11.72
N SER A 276 8.36 1.49 -12.90
CA SER A 276 7.54 0.35 -13.32
C SER A 276 7.89 -0.07 -14.75
N LYS A 277 7.50 -1.30 -15.10
CA LYS A 277 7.74 -1.84 -16.47
C LYS A 277 7.02 -1.03 -17.55
N ASP A 278 5.89 -0.41 -17.21
CA ASP A 278 5.09 0.40 -18.13
C ASP A 278 5.81 1.67 -18.58
N LEU A 279 6.71 2.21 -17.75
CA LEU A 279 7.54 3.37 -18.06
C LEU A 279 8.70 3.02 -19.02
N ALA A 280 9.22 1.82 -18.92
CA ALA A 280 10.29 1.36 -19.81
C ALA A 280 9.84 1.25 -21.28
N SER A 281 8.53 1.22 -21.53
CA SER A 281 7.95 1.14 -22.88
C SER A 281 7.53 2.50 -23.46
N SER A 282 7.54 3.59 -22.71
CA SER A 282 7.06 4.92 -23.09
C SER A 282 8.16 5.91 -23.45
N GLU A 283 9.43 5.63 -23.18
CA GLU A 283 10.51 6.46 -23.70
C GLU A 283 10.81 6.03 -25.14
N GLU A 284 10.58 6.96 -26.06
CA GLU A 284 10.96 6.91 -27.46
C GLU A 284 12.44 6.61 -27.63
N ASN A 285 12.80 5.34 -27.70
CA ASN A 285 14.06 4.87 -28.27
C ASN A 285 13.81 3.58 -29.05
N LYS A 286 13.14 3.75 -30.19
CA LYS A 286 13.15 2.79 -31.29
C LYS A 286 14.40 2.96 -32.13
N GLU A 287 15.59 2.79 -31.59
CA GLU A 287 16.81 2.56 -32.37
C GLU A 287 17.93 2.16 -31.38
N ASN A 288 17.88 0.92 -30.94
CA ASN A 288 19.03 0.08 -30.62
C ASN A 288 18.53 -1.17 -29.86
N ASP A 289 17.91 -2.07 -30.62
CA ASP A 289 17.74 -3.47 -30.24
C ASP A 289 19.12 -4.14 -30.17
N GLN A 290 19.78 -4.02 -29.03
CA GLN A 290 20.74 -5.03 -28.59
C GLN A 290 20.86 -4.95 -27.04
N ALA A 291 20.27 -5.95 -26.37
CA ALA A 291 20.59 -6.44 -25.04
C ALA A 291 20.70 -5.40 -23.90
N GLY A 292 19.58 -5.00 -23.33
CA GLY A 292 19.57 -4.26 -22.09
C GLY A 292 18.16 -3.95 -21.62
N GLY A 293 17.39 -4.96 -21.21
CA GLY A 293 16.12 -4.70 -20.54
C GLY A 293 16.37 -3.77 -19.36
N VAL A 294 15.55 -2.69 -19.23
CA VAL A 294 15.63 -1.76 -18.09
C VAL A 294 15.50 -2.57 -16.80
N GLN A 295 16.60 -2.65 -16.06
CA GLN A 295 16.62 -3.36 -14.79
C GLN A 295 15.87 -2.54 -13.75
N LEU A 296 14.82 -3.13 -13.17
CA LEU A 296 14.09 -2.52 -12.07
C LEU A 296 14.70 -2.94 -10.72
N PRO A 297 14.71 -2.04 -9.73
CA PRO A 297 15.15 -2.40 -8.38
C PRO A 297 14.18 -3.41 -7.77
N LYS A 298 14.70 -4.27 -6.89
CA LYS A 298 13.88 -5.25 -6.15
C LYS A 298 12.90 -4.59 -5.19
N GLN A 299 13.27 -3.44 -4.64
CA GLN A 299 12.48 -2.69 -3.68
C GLN A 299 12.57 -1.19 -3.98
N GLN A 300 11.46 -0.50 -3.77
CA GLN A 300 11.38 0.95 -3.77
C GLN A 300 10.72 1.44 -2.50
N TRP A 301 10.97 2.68 -2.15
CA TRP A 301 10.44 3.32 -0.95
C TRP A 301 9.77 4.63 -1.29
N ALA A 302 8.99 5.12 -0.35
CA ALA A 302 8.44 6.46 -0.39
C ALA A 302 8.51 7.13 0.97
N LEU A 303 8.73 8.43 0.94
CA LEU A 303 8.43 9.32 2.06
C LEU A 303 6.99 9.78 1.91
N LEU A 304 6.17 9.51 2.91
CA LEU A 304 4.81 10.02 3.03
C LEU A 304 4.78 11.18 4.01
N GLU A 305 4.20 12.28 3.60
CA GLU A 305 3.96 13.45 4.45
C GLU A 305 2.45 13.62 4.61
N PHE A 306 1.95 13.39 5.82
CA PHE A 306 0.52 13.42 6.12
C PHE A 306 0.02 14.85 6.34
N GLU A 307 -1.15 15.19 5.82
CA GLU A 307 -1.80 16.48 6.10
C GLU A 307 -2.32 16.56 7.54
N LYS A 308 -2.67 15.41 8.13
CA LYS A 308 -3.05 15.26 9.52
C LYS A 308 -2.24 14.15 10.16
N PRO A 309 -1.80 14.28 11.41
CA PRO A 309 -1.07 13.18 12.06
C PRO A 309 -1.94 11.94 12.18
N VAL A 310 -1.32 10.78 12.12
CA VAL A 310 -1.97 9.47 12.25
C VAL A 310 -1.36 8.69 13.41
N THR A 311 -2.18 7.90 14.09
CA THR A 311 -1.73 7.01 15.16
C THR A 311 -1.81 5.57 14.66
N CYS A 312 -0.68 4.89 14.61
CA CYS A 312 -0.59 3.55 14.05
C CYS A 312 0.56 2.75 14.68
N PRO A 313 0.50 1.42 14.61
CA PRO A 313 1.64 0.57 14.99
C PRO A 313 2.76 0.62 13.94
N LYS A 314 3.96 0.18 14.35
CA LYS A 314 5.05 -0.10 13.42
C LYS A 314 4.67 -1.26 12.49
N LEU A 315 5.24 -1.27 11.29
CA LEU A 315 5.04 -2.33 10.28
C LEU A 315 3.57 -2.54 9.85
N CYS A 316 2.72 -1.55 10.06
CA CYS A 316 1.35 -1.64 9.59
C CYS A 316 1.25 -1.52 8.07
N LEU A 317 0.20 -2.10 7.53
CA LEU A 317 -0.14 -2.00 6.11
C LEU A 317 -0.52 -0.55 5.77
N VAL A 318 0.00 -0.08 4.64
CA VAL A 318 -0.32 1.22 4.05
C VAL A 318 -0.89 1.01 2.66
N ILE A 319 -2.01 1.67 2.37
CA ILE A 319 -2.64 1.65 1.04
C ILE A 319 -2.81 3.08 0.57
N GLY A 320 -2.26 3.38 -0.61
CA GLY A 320 -2.46 4.66 -1.29
C GLY A 320 -3.53 4.54 -2.37
N SER A 321 -4.45 5.49 -2.43
CA SER A 321 -5.56 5.46 -3.37
C SER A 321 -5.93 6.87 -3.88
N LYS A 322 -6.68 6.90 -4.99
CA LYS A 322 -7.30 8.09 -5.57
C LYS A 322 -8.81 7.96 -5.44
N LEU A 323 -9.34 8.19 -4.24
CA LEU A 323 -10.77 7.99 -3.93
C LEU A 323 -11.69 9.06 -4.53
N ASP A 324 -11.13 10.16 -4.97
CA ASP A 324 -11.80 11.25 -5.70
C ASP A 324 -12.10 10.92 -7.18
N THR A 325 -11.56 9.81 -7.68
CA THR A 325 -11.85 9.32 -9.03
C THR A 325 -13.24 8.70 -9.09
N ASP A 326 -13.96 8.91 -10.20
CA ASP A 326 -15.30 8.38 -10.39
C ASP A 326 -15.33 6.85 -10.25
N ILE A 327 -16.17 6.38 -9.36
CA ILE A 327 -16.37 4.94 -9.07
C ILE A 327 -16.92 4.18 -10.29
N HIS A 328 -17.59 4.89 -11.21
CA HIS A 328 -18.16 4.34 -12.43
C HIS A 328 -17.18 4.32 -13.62
N ALA A 329 -16.00 4.91 -13.45
CA ALA A 329 -15.01 5.07 -14.52
C ALA A 329 -14.23 3.78 -14.88
N ASN A 330 -14.64 2.61 -14.48
CA ASN A 330 -13.99 1.33 -14.77
C ASN A 330 -12.44 1.30 -14.54
N THR A 331 -11.97 2.09 -13.59
CA THR A 331 -10.56 2.22 -13.24
C THR A 331 -10.33 1.86 -11.77
N CYS A 332 -9.27 1.10 -11.49
CA CYS A 332 -8.87 0.80 -10.12
C CYS A 332 -8.38 2.09 -9.44
N ARG A 333 -8.97 2.44 -8.31
CA ARG A 333 -8.58 3.62 -7.52
C ARG A 333 -7.44 3.34 -6.55
N LEU A 334 -7.15 2.07 -6.27
CA LEU A 334 -6.04 1.67 -5.43
C LEU A 334 -4.75 1.77 -6.23
N ALA A 335 -3.82 2.60 -5.76
CA ALA A 335 -2.62 2.96 -6.51
C ALA A 335 -1.38 2.17 -6.08
N PHE A 336 -1.16 2.03 -4.79
CA PHE A 336 -0.04 1.30 -4.22
C PHE A 336 -0.37 0.74 -2.85
N HIS A 337 0.42 -0.23 -2.43
CA HIS A 337 0.40 -0.76 -1.06
C HIS A 337 1.81 -0.96 -0.54
N GLY A 338 1.97 -0.95 0.75
CA GLY A 338 3.28 -1.10 1.36
C GLY A 338 3.23 -1.30 2.86
N VAL A 339 4.39 -1.23 3.46
CA VAL A 339 4.59 -1.42 4.89
C VAL A 339 5.26 -0.18 5.47
N LEU A 340 4.75 0.31 6.59
CA LEU A 340 5.34 1.42 7.32
C LEU A 340 6.60 0.96 8.04
N LEU A 341 7.76 1.45 7.60
CA LEU A 341 9.06 1.06 8.15
C LEU A 341 9.50 2.00 9.27
N GLN A 342 9.31 3.30 9.10
CA GLN A 342 9.74 4.31 10.06
C GLN A 342 8.75 5.46 10.10
N GLY A 343 8.17 5.72 11.27
CA GLY A 343 7.34 6.90 11.52
C GLY A 343 8.15 8.05 12.09
N MET A 344 7.72 9.27 11.83
CA MET A 344 8.29 10.51 12.34
C MET A 344 7.31 11.17 13.29
N GLU A 345 7.63 11.12 14.60
CA GLU A 345 6.77 11.60 15.68
C GLU A 345 6.90 13.11 15.90
N ASP A 346 8.07 13.67 15.60
CA ASP A 346 8.31 15.09 15.77
C ASP A 346 7.56 15.89 14.70
N LYS A 347 6.78 16.88 15.11
CA LYS A 347 6.12 17.81 14.21
C LYS A 347 7.11 18.56 13.31
N ASN A 348 8.31 18.81 13.82
CA ASN A 348 9.41 19.44 13.09
C ASN A 348 10.33 18.42 12.41
N TYR A 349 9.80 17.30 11.95
CA TYR A 349 10.55 16.21 11.33
C TYR A 349 11.42 16.65 10.13
N THR A 350 11.05 17.73 9.46
CA THR A 350 11.83 18.30 8.36
C THR A 350 13.23 18.75 8.79
N GLU A 351 13.37 19.18 10.04
CA GLU A 351 14.63 19.65 10.61
C GLU A 351 15.32 18.56 11.43
N THR A 352 14.55 17.74 12.14
CA THR A 352 15.08 16.78 13.12
C THR A 352 15.32 15.41 12.53
N PHE A 353 14.56 15.02 11.49
CA PHE A 353 14.58 13.67 10.95
C PHE A 353 14.99 13.58 9.48
N LEU A 354 14.45 14.42 8.60
CA LEU A 354 14.73 14.34 7.16
C LEU A 354 16.21 14.50 6.81
N PRO A 355 17.06 15.26 7.56
CA PRO A 355 18.49 15.29 7.28
C PRO A 355 19.21 13.94 7.41
N LYS A 356 18.62 12.97 8.12
CA LYS A 356 19.14 11.60 8.24
C LYS A 356 18.85 10.75 6.99
N LEU A 357 17.84 11.12 6.22
CA LEU A 357 17.46 10.43 4.98
C LEU A 357 18.33 10.97 3.83
N LYS A 358 19.23 10.13 3.34
CA LYS A 358 20.19 10.46 2.30
C LYS A 358 19.61 10.16 0.92
N VAL A 359 18.82 11.08 0.37
CA VAL A 359 18.25 10.97 -0.98
C VAL A 359 18.87 12.03 -1.87
N TYR A 360 19.57 11.60 -2.92
CA TYR A 360 20.17 12.50 -3.90
C TYR A 360 19.38 12.48 -5.21
N LYS A 361 19.40 13.60 -5.91
CA LYS A 361 18.79 13.75 -7.24
C LYS A 361 19.89 13.85 -8.28
N GLN A 362 19.84 12.99 -9.28
CA GLN A 362 20.70 13.13 -10.46
C GLN A 362 20.23 14.33 -11.28
N LYS A 363 21.13 15.24 -11.54
CA LYS A 363 20.88 16.37 -12.43
C LYS A 363 21.59 16.10 -13.74
N HIS A 364 20.84 16.01 -14.82
CA HIS A 364 21.38 15.99 -16.14
C HIS A 364 21.41 17.40 -16.70
N LYS A 365 22.53 17.77 -17.27
CA LYS A 365 22.66 18.96 -18.09
C LYS A 365 23.32 18.58 -19.40
N GLU A 366 22.76 19.08 -20.47
CA GLU A 366 23.32 18.92 -21.81
C GLU A 366 23.95 20.20 -22.26
N GLY A 367 25.10 20.07 -22.85
CA GLY A 367 25.81 21.13 -23.53
C GLY A 367 26.06 20.75 -24.99
N GLN A 368 26.70 21.62 -25.73
CA GLN A 368 27.05 21.39 -27.12
C GLN A 368 28.54 21.53 -27.31
N VAL A 369 29.12 20.66 -28.11
CA VAL A 369 30.49 20.85 -28.60
C VAL A 369 30.47 21.97 -29.62
N GLU A 370 31.21 23.04 -29.35
CA GLU A 370 31.31 24.17 -30.25
C GLU A 370 32.39 23.94 -31.33
N ARG A 371 33.56 23.44 -30.91
CA ARG A 371 34.64 23.10 -31.82
C ARG A 371 35.62 22.10 -31.23
N VAL A 372 36.27 21.37 -32.08
CA VAL A 372 37.40 20.51 -31.76
C VAL A 372 38.68 21.37 -31.77
N MET A 373 39.49 21.27 -30.72
CA MET A 373 40.75 21.98 -30.58
C MET A 373 41.91 21.16 -31.15
N ASP A 374 41.96 19.91 -30.73
CA ASP A 374 42.96 18.93 -31.12
C ASP A 374 42.40 17.52 -30.95
N ASP A 375 43.19 16.48 -31.15
CA ASP A 375 42.76 15.08 -31.09
C ASP A 375 42.26 14.64 -29.69
N TYR A 376 42.54 15.42 -28.65
CA TYR A 376 42.28 15.10 -27.27
C TYR A 376 41.45 16.15 -26.53
N SER A 377 41.04 17.22 -27.21
CA SER A 377 40.32 18.29 -26.55
C SER A 377 39.27 18.98 -27.40
N VAL A 378 38.15 19.30 -26.80
CA VAL A 378 37.06 20.03 -27.42
C VAL A 378 36.60 21.20 -26.54
N ILE A 379 36.03 22.22 -27.17
CA ILE A 379 35.38 23.33 -26.47
C ILE A 379 33.86 23.08 -26.45
N GLY A 380 33.28 23.07 -25.23
CA GLY A 380 31.87 23.00 -25.02
C GLY A 380 31.23 24.34 -24.68
N ARG A 381 29.94 24.45 -24.96
CA ARG A 381 29.08 25.59 -24.61
C ARG A 381 27.72 25.14 -24.08
N SER A 382 26.97 26.08 -23.55
CA SER A 382 25.57 25.88 -23.11
C SER A 382 25.38 24.92 -21.92
N LEU A 383 26.45 24.44 -21.30
CA LEU A 383 26.39 23.65 -20.08
C LEU A 383 26.35 24.54 -18.82
N PHE A 384 27.08 25.66 -18.87
CA PHE A 384 27.19 26.61 -17.76
C PHE A 384 26.66 27.99 -18.16
N LYS A 385 26.09 28.70 -17.16
CA LYS A 385 25.77 30.12 -17.33
C LYS A 385 27.05 30.96 -17.35
N LYS A 386 26.99 32.17 -17.92
CA LYS A 386 28.17 33.07 -18.03
C LYS A 386 28.83 33.36 -16.68
N GLU A 387 27.99 33.47 -15.61
CA GLU A 387 28.48 33.82 -14.27
C GLU A 387 28.97 32.60 -13.48
N THR A 388 28.89 31.40 -14.04
CA THR A 388 29.28 30.17 -13.33
C THR A 388 30.78 30.09 -13.15
N ASN A 389 31.23 29.87 -11.93
CA ASN A 389 32.65 29.57 -11.68
C ASN A 389 32.93 28.12 -12.12
N ILE A 390 33.51 27.98 -13.31
CA ILE A 390 33.78 26.67 -13.93
C ILE A 390 34.86 25.89 -13.19
N GLN A 391 35.72 26.55 -12.42
CA GLN A 391 36.77 25.89 -11.63
C GLN A 391 36.19 24.84 -10.64
N ILE A 392 34.97 25.05 -10.14
CA ILE A 392 34.28 24.09 -9.25
C ILE A 392 33.98 22.78 -9.96
N PHE A 393 33.90 22.80 -11.30
CA PHE A 393 33.51 21.65 -12.12
C PHE A 393 34.70 20.99 -12.83
N VAL A 394 35.90 21.46 -12.58
CA VAL A 394 37.13 20.85 -13.13
C VAL A 394 37.26 19.44 -12.57
N GLY A 395 37.50 18.46 -13.45
CA GLY A 395 37.54 17.04 -13.10
C GLY A 395 36.18 16.32 -13.21
N LEU A 396 35.09 17.06 -13.46
CA LEU A 396 33.79 16.44 -13.70
C LEU A 396 33.79 15.64 -15.00
N LYS A 397 33.34 14.41 -14.94
CA LYS A 397 33.19 13.53 -16.11
C LYS A 397 31.96 13.96 -16.92
N VAL A 398 32.13 13.99 -18.24
CA VAL A 398 31.08 14.26 -19.22
C VAL A 398 31.11 13.16 -20.28
N LYS A 399 29.94 12.84 -20.82
CA LYS A 399 29.81 11.86 -21.90
C LYS A 399 29.47 12.58 -23.20
N LEU A 400 30.22 12.33 -24.24
CA LEU A 400 29.94 12.88 -25.57
C LEU A 400 28.89 12.02 -26.27
N SER A 401 28.09 12.61 -27.14
CA SER A 401 27.09 11.90 -27.95
C SER A 401 27.68 10.85 -28.87
N THR A 402 28.94 10.97 -29.19
CA THR A 402 29.76 10.03 -29.97
C THR A 402 30.24 8.82 -29.19
N GLY A 403 30.03 8.83 -27.83
CA GLY A 403 30.32 7.70 -26.94
C GLY A 403 31.55 7.83 -26.08
N GLU A 404 32.44 8.81 -26.36
CA GLU A 404 33.66 9.03 -25.59
C GLU A 404 33.36 9.67 -24.24
N ASP A 405 34.12 9.28 -23.24
CA ASP A 405 34.16 9.94 -21.93
C ASP A 405 35.18 11.10 -21.96
N GLY A 406 34.74 12.25 -21.49
CA GLY A 406 35.59 13.42 -21.34
C GLY A 406 35.64 13.93 -19.91
N ILE A 407 36.59 14.79 -19.63
CA ILE A 407 36.75 15.45 -18.32
C ILE A 407 36.82 16.97 -18.55
N ILE A 408 36.04 17.72 -17.75
CA ILE A 408 36.13 19.18 -17.78
C ILE A 408 37.53 19.61 -17.28
N ASP A 409 38.28 20.28 -18.12
CA ASP A 409 39.67 20.69 -17.85
C ASP A 409 39.76 22.14 -17.36
N GLY A 410 38.76 22.96 -17.65
CA GLY A 410 38.69 24.34 -17.21
C GLY A 410 37.75 25.21 -18.02
N GLY A 411 37.65 26.47 -17.65
CA GLY A 411 36.91 27.49 -18.40
C GLY A 411 37.65 27.91 -19.65
N PHE A 412 36.90 28.35 -20.67
CA PHE A 412 37.43 28.91 -21.88
C PHE A 412 36.79 30.27 -22.20
N GLY A 413 37.54 31.34 -21.98
CA GLY A 413 37.03 32.70 -22.14
C GLY A 413 36.00 33.11 -21.07
N GLN A 414 35.25 34.18 -21.35
CA GLN A 414 34.31 34.79 -20.36
C GLN A 414 32.85 34.46 -20.61
N SER A 415 32.53 33.49 -21.48
CA SER A 415 31.15 33.25 -21.96
C SER A 415 30.50 31.97 -21.47
N GLY A 416 31.01 31.37 -20.39
CA GLY A 416 30.49 30.08 -19.90
C GLY A 416 30.93 28.89 -20.79
N LYS A 417 31.89 29.10 -21.68
CA LYS A 417 32.51 28.04 -22.46
C LYS A 417 33.57 27.31 -21.63
N PHE A 418 33.77 26.06 -21.91
CA PHE A 418 34.66 25.20 -21.14
C PHE A 418 35.41 24.24 -22.06
N LYS A 419 36.58 23.81 -21.60
CA LYS A 419 37.43 22.85 -22.30
C LYS A 419 37.17 21.46 -21.71
N ILE A 420 36.94 20.49 -22.59
CA ILE A 420 36.84 19.08 -22.27
C ILE A 420 38.05 18.37 -22.79
N ARG A 421 38.72 17.60 -21.95
CA ARG A 421 39.81 16.70 -22.34
C ARG A 421 39.24 15.28 -22.47
N ILE A 422 39.55 14.65 -23.59
CA ILE A 422 39.22 13.26 -23.87
C ILE A 422 40.50 12.46 -23.60
N PRO A 423 40.47 11.52 -22.61
CA PRO A 423 41.66 10.73 -22.24
C PRO A 423 42.14 9.79 -23.33
#